data_a7344f270674d634ff16877992617d01
#
_entry.id   a7344f270674d634ff16877992617d01
#
_cell.length_a   1.000
_cell.length_b   1.000
_cell.length_c   1.000
_cell.angle_alpha   90.00
_cell.angle_beta   90.00
_cell.angle_gamma   90.00
#
_symmetry.space_group_name_H-M   'P 1'
#
loop_
_entity.id
_entity.type
_entity.pdbx_description
1 polymer ?
#
loop_
_entity_poly.entity_id
_entity_poly.type
_entity_poly.pdbx_seq_one_letter_code
_entity_poly.pdbx_strand_id
1 'polypeptide(L)'
;MSGTGYGTGAGRARQDGPDARAAANPFTESIDARLAETLSALESVTAGMAKAKAELSRATHVVRSRDRAVEATVGHQGQLLDLRFLDNKYRTMSSTELAASVLEAVSRARDSMSRQVMSTMSPFTRPLPGTQAMEGMDIDWAELFGPGVLEDPETAMDKANARLRDEIDEDREE
;
A
#
# COMPACT_ATOMS: atom_id res chain seq x y z
N MET A 1 16.50 94.02 40.03
CA MET A 1 17.48 92.96 40.23
C MET A 1 16.76 91.65 40.10
N SER A 2 16.86 91.11 38.94
CA SER A 2 17.32 89.73 38.61
C SER A 2 16.67 88.61 39.41
N GLY A 3 15.97 87.74 38.68
CA GLY A 3 15.53 86.45 39.18
C GLY A 3 14.95 85.65 38.05
N THR A 4 15.82 84.95 37.42
CA THR A 4 15.57 84.08 36.28
C THR A 4 14.84 82.82 36.75
N GLY A 5 13.62 82.49 36.22
CA GLY A 5 12.89 81.31 36.46
C GLY A 5 13.05 80.33 35.26
N TYR A 6 13.73 79.24 35.49
CA TYR A 6 13.83 78.16 34.52
C TYR A 6 12.59 77.28 34.58
N GLY A 7 11.81 77.28 33.50
CA GLY A 7 10.73 76.35 33.30
C GLY A 7 11.25 74.92 32.92
N THR A 8 11.02 73.97 33.80
CA THR A 8 11.22 72.54 33.55
C THR A 8 10.11 72.01 32.67
N GLY A 9 10.44 71.83 31.44
CA GLY A 9 9.57 71.10 30.52
C GLY A 9 9.45 69.65 30.92
N ALA A 10 8.30 69.24 31.37
CA ALA A 10 7.93 67.85 31.59
C ALA A 10 7.80 67.19 30.27
N GLY A 11 8.85 66.45 29.91
CA GLY A 11 8.82 65.49 28.78
C GLY A 11 7.73 64.46 29.02
N ARG A 12 6.69 64.50 28.23
CA ARG A 12 5.76 63.36 28.09
C ARG A 12 6.53 62.20 27.54
N ALA A 13 6.89 61.22 28.38
CA ALA A 13 7.27 59.86 27.93
C ALA A 13 6.07 59.29 27.21
N ARG A 14 6.20 59.11 25.92
CA ARG A 14 5.33 58.24 25.13
C ARG A 14 5.55 56.86 25.67
N GLN A 15 4.60 56.33 26.39
CA GLN A 15 4.46 54.91 26.65
C GLN A 15 4.04 54.28 25.32
N ASP A 16 5.02 53.89 24.53
CA ASP A 16 4.82 52.90 23.50
C ASP A 16 4.48 51.58 24.21
N GLY A 17 3.21 51.39 24.46
CA GLY A 17 2.68 50.12 24.94
C GLY A 17 2.95 49.02 23.90
N PRO A 18 3.24 47.81 24.35
CA PRO A 18 3.42 46.64 23.46
C PRO A 18 2.07 46.08 23.02
N ASP A 19 1.20 46.94 22.50
CA ASP A 19 -0.09 46.52 21.90
C ASP A 19 -0.08 46.62 20.36
N ALA A 20 1.05 46.37 19.76
CA ALA A 20 1.03 45.85 18.40
C ALA A 20 0.65 44.36 18.50
N ARG A 21 -0.63 44.09 18.86
CA ARG A 21 -1.27 42.85 18.38
C ARG A 21 -0.99 42.81 16.90
N ALA A 22 -0.04 41.96 16.52
CA ALA A 22 0.17 41.65 15.14
C ALA A 22 -1.20 41.25 14.61
N ALA A 23 -1.84 42.14 13.87
CA ALA A 23 -3.08 41.85 13.18
C ALA A 23 -2.79 40.59 12.37
N ALA A 24 -3.44 39.51 12.74
CA ALA A 24 -3.24 38.21 12.10
C ALA A 24 -3.39 38.44 10.60
N ASN A 25 -2.28 38.27 9.88
CA ASN A 25 -2.28 38.49 8.45
C ASN A 25 -3.08 37.35 7.84
N PRO A 26 -4.19 37.59 7.13
CA PRO A 26 -5.02 36.56 6.57
C PRO A 26 -4.23 35.57 5.66
N PHE A 27 -3.08 36.03 5.18
CA PHE A 27 -2.16 35.18 4.42
C PHE A 27 -1.41 34.18 5.33
N THR A 28 -0.92 34.60 6.50
CA THR A 28 -0.27 33.72 7.47
C THR A 28 -1.25 32.72 8.05
N GLU A 29 -2.46 33.15 8.38
CA GLU A 29 -3.53 32.24 8.85
C GLU A 29 -3.87 31.18 7.81
N SER A 30 -3.90 31.54 6.54
CA SER A 30 -4.18 30.56 5.47
C SER A 30 -3.04 29.54 5.28
N ILE A 31 -1.79 29.95 5.48
CA ILE A 31 -0.63 29.06 5.44
C ILE A 31 -0.64 28.13 6.64
N ASP A 32 -0.87 28.66 7.83
CA ASP A 32 -0.91 27.86 9.06
C ASP A 32 -2.04 26.82 9.02
N ALA A 33 -3.21 27.20 8.49
CA ALA A 33 -4.32 26.29 8.30
C ALA A 33 -3.97 25.16 7.31
N ARG A 34 -3.32 25.48 6.18
CA ARG A 34 -2.88 24.47 5.20
C ARG A 34 -1.79 23.56 5.78
N LEU A 35 -0.86 24.12 6.53
CA LEU A 35 0.18 23.34 7.20
C LEU A 35 -0.44 22.36 8.22
N ALA A 36 -1.38 22.83 9.04
CA ALA A 36 -2.08 21.99 9.99
C ALA A 36 -2.87 20.86 9.29
N GLU A 37 -3.56 21.17 8.19
CA GLU A 37 -4.27 20.20 7.38
C GLU A 37 -3.31 19.14 6.79
N THR A 38 -2.18 19.58 6.24
CA THR A 38 -1.17 18.69 5.67
C THR A 38 -0.55 17.78 6.73
N LEU A 39 -0.24 18.30 7.90
CA LEU A 39 0.30 17.51 9.02
C LEU A 39 -0.73 16.47 9.49
N SER A 40 -1.99 16.87 9.65
CA SER A 40 -3.06 15.94 10.02
C SER A 40 -3.28 14.85 8.98
N ALA A 41 -3.22 15.20 7.69
CA ALA A 41 -3.30 14.22 6.61
C ALA A 41 -2.12 13.24 6.64
N LEU A 42 -0.90 13.73 6.88
CA LEU A 42 0.30 12.90 6.99
C LEU A 42 0.21 11.93 8.18
N GLU A 43 -0.23 12.41 9.34
CA GLU A 43 -0.45 11.56 10.52
C GLU A 43 -1.48 10.46 10.23
N SER A 44 -2.58 10.81 9.58
CA SER A 44 -3.63 9.86 9.20
C SER A 44 -3.11 8.79 8.25
N VAL A 45 -2.36 9.19 7.21
CA VAL A 45 -1.74 8.26 6.24
C VAL A 45 -0.74 7.35 6.95
N THR A 46 0.13 7.91 7.81
CA THR A 46 1.14 7.15 8.52
C THR A 46 0.52 6.11 9.46
N ALA A 47 -0.50 6.51 10.22
CA ALA A 47 -1.23 5.61 11.11
C ALA A 47 -1.98 4.52 10.32
N GLY A 48 -2.62 4.91 9.22
CA GLY A 48 -3.31 3.98 8.32
C GLY A 48 -2.35 2.94 7.71
N MET A 49 -1.19 3.38 7.25
CA MET A 49 -0.15 2.51 6.70
C MET A 49 0.41 1.53 7.74
N ALA A 50 0.64 1.99 8.98
CA ALA A 50 1.07 1.13 10.07
C ALA A 50 0.02 0.04 10.40
N LYS A 51 -1.26 0.40 10.40
CA LYS A 51 -2.36 -0.54 10.59
C LYS A 51 -2.43 -1.55 9.45
N ALA A 52 -2.42 -1.08 8.20
CA ALA A 52 -2.43 -1.94 7.02
C ALA A 52 -1.26 -2.94 7.02
N LYS A 53 -0.05 -2.48 7.35
CA LYS A 53 1.14 -3.34 7.50
C LYS A 53 0.95 -4.40 8.58
N ALA A 54 0.39 -4.03 9.74
CA ALA A 54 0.13 -4.97 10.83
C ALA A 54 -0.93 -6.02 10.47
N GLU A 55 -1.96 -5.65 9.73
CA GLU A 55 -2.98 -6.56 9.22
C GLU A 55 -2.39 -7.52 8.18
N LEU A 56 -1.66 -6.99 7.20
CA LEU A 56 -1.03 -7.80 6.16
C LEU A 56 -0.01 -8.77 6.72
N SER A 57 0.77 -8.39 7.73
CA SER A 57 1.80 -9.27 8.33
C SER A 57 1.23 -10.57 8.92
N ARG A 58 -0.06 -10.59 9.23
CA ARG A 58 -0.79 -11.75 9.78
C ARG A 58 -1.70 -12.40 8.75
N ALA A 59 -1.84 -11.79 7.58
CA ALA A 59 -2.74 -12.28 6.56
C ALA A 59 -2.22 -13.59 5.97
N THR A 60 -3.13 -14.55 5.82
CA THR A 60 -2.90 -15.80 5.12
C THR A 60 -4.04 -16.05 4.15
N HIS A 61 -3.73 -16.70 3.04
CA HIS A 61 -4.74 -17.05 2.05
C HIS A 61 -4.72 -18.56 1.78
N VAL A 62 -5.91 -19.17 1.80
CA VAL A 62 -6.08 -20.61 1.60
C VAL A 62 -6.84 -20.84 0.30
N VAL A 63 -6.26 -21.63 -0.59
CA VAL A 63 -6.87 -21.96 -1.86
C VAL A 63 -6.78 -23.46 -2.13
N ARG A 64 -7.84 -24.01 -2.72
CA ARG A 64 -7.90 -25.40 -3.19
C ARG A 64 -7.68 -25.47 -4.69
N SER A 65 -7.02 -26.52 -5.13
CA SER A 65 -6.95 -26.89 -6.55
C SER A 65 -8.36 -27.11 -7.12
N ARG A 66 -8.51 -26.99 -8.46
CA ARG A 66 -9.82 -27.20 -9.15
C ARG A 66 -10.37 -28.61 -8.93
N ASP A 67 -9.51 -29.59 -8.92
CA ASP A 67 -9.83 -31.01 -8.65
C ASP A 67 -10.09 -31.31 -7.16
N ARG A 68 -9.84 -30.30 -6.28
CA ARG A 68 -9.93 -30.44 -4.83
C ARG A 68 -9.03 -31.50 -4.23
N ALA A 69 -7.94 -31.84 -4.89
CA ALA A 69 -6.97 -32.80 -4.36
C ALA A 69 -5.99 -32.13 -3.38
N VAL A 70 -5.75 -30.84 -3.55
CA VAL A 70 -4.74 -30.07 -2.81
C VAL A 70 -5.31 -28.79 -2.25
N GLU A 71 -4.92 -28.44 -1.03
CA GLU A 71 -5.18 -27.15 -0.37
C GLU A 71 -3.83 -26.52 -0.03
N ALA A 72 -3.60 -25.29 -0.50
CA ALA A 72 -2.39 -24.52 -0.24
C ALA A 72 -2.71 -23.28 0.61
N THR A 73 -1.89 -23.02 1.62
CA THR A 73 -1.94 -21.81 2.44
C THR A 73 -0.69 -20.99 2.21
N VAL A 74 -0.86 -19.74 1.80
CA VAL A 74 0.24 -18.80 1.61
C VAL A 74 0.14 -17.63 2.57
N GLY A 75 1.29 -17.06 2.95
CA GLY A 75 1.39 -15.85 3.75
C GLY A 75 1.49 -14.58 2.89
N HIS A 76 1.56 -13.44 3.56
CA HIS A 76 1.55 -12.11 2.93
C HIS A 76 2.71 -11.83 1.95
N GLN A 77 3.81 -12.56 2.05
CA GLN A 77 4.96 -12.47 1.13
C GLN A 77 4.89 -13.51 0.01
N GLY A 78 3.75 -14.21 -0.14
CA GLY A 78 3.61 -15.28 -1.12
C GLY A 78 4.34 -16.59 -0.74
N GLN A 79 4.91 -16.67 0.47
CA GLN A 79 5.54 -17.90 0.96
C GLN A 79 4.49 -18.97 1.24
N LEU A 80 4.76 -20.19 0.82
CA LEU A 80 3.94 -21.35 1.15
C LEU A 80 4.11 -21.68 2.64
N LEU A 81 3.02 -21.64 3.39
CA LEU A 81 3.00 -21.93 4.84
C LEU A 81 2.54 -23.35 5.13
N ASP A 82 1.56 -23.83 4.38
CA ASP A 82 0.99 -25.18 4.55
C ASP A 82 0.50 -25.74 3.23
N LEU A 83 0.59 -27.06 3.08
CA LEU A 83 0.09 -27.81 1.93
C LEU A 83 -0.59 -29.07 2.42
N ARG A 84 -1.84 -29.25 2.07
CA ARG A 84 -2.64 -30.41 2.47
C ARG A 84 -3.20 -31.14 1.26
N PHE A 85 -3.10 -32.46 1.33
CA PHE A 85 -3.75 -33.35 0.36
C PHE A 85 -5.13 -33.73 0.92
N LEU A 86 -6.17 -33.52 0.11
CA LEU A 86 -7.55 -33.71 0.50
C LEU A 86 -8.09 -35.05 -0.02
N ASP A 87 -9.00 -35.66 0.74
CA ASP A 87 -9.87 -36.80 0.32
C ASP A 87 -9.15 -38.03 -0.26
N ASN A 88 -7.87 -38.22 0.06
CA ASN A 88 -7.07 -39.34 -0.47
C ASN A 88 -7.01 -39.43 -2.01
N LYS A 89 -7.49 -38.43 -2.76
CA LYS A 89 -7.48 -38.38 -4.21
C LYS A 89 -6.08 -38.54 -4.79
N TYR A 90 -5.08 -38.00 -4.08
CA TYR A 90 -3.66 -38.10 -4.48
C TYR A 90 -3.18 -39.55 -4.70
N ARG A 91 -3.86 -40.56 -4.12
CA ARG A 91 -3.49 -41.95 -4.26
C ARG A 91 -3.87 -42.55 -5.63
N THR A 92 -4.84 -41.94 -6.30
CA THR A 92 -5.33 -42.39 -7.62
C THR A 92 -4.82 -41.50 -8.75
N MET A 93 -4.13 -40.42 -8.42
CA MET A 93 -3.53 -39.48 -9.36
C MET A 93 -2.14 -39.93 -9.77
N SER A 94 -1.76 -39.66 -11.00
CA SER A 94 -0.37 -39.75 -11.45
C SER A 94 0.47 -38.67 -10.76
N SER A 95 1.78 -38.88 -10.72
CA SER A 95 2.71 -37.89 -10.17
C SER A 95 2.63 -36.53 -10.89
N THR A 96 2.42 -36.55 -12.19
CA THR A 96 2.27 -35.36 -13.04
C THR A 96 0.98 -34.58 -12.69
N GLU A 97 -0.14 -35.31 -12.60
CA GLU A 97 -1.41 -34.67 -12.20
C GLU A 97 -1.34 -34.04 -10.78
N LEU A 98 -0.71 -34.75 -9.83
CA LEU A 98 -0.55 -34.26 -8.49
C LEU A 98 0.35 -33.02 -8.47
N ALA A 99 1.45 -33.01 -9.19
CA ALA A 99 2.34 -31.88 -9.34
C ALA A 99 1.62 -30.66 -9.94
N ALA A 100 0.81 -30.87 -11.00
CA ALA A 100 0.00 -29.80 -11.59
C ALA A 100 -1.01 -29.22 -10.61
N SER A 101 -1.71 -30.07 -9.82
CA SER A 101 -2.65 -29.63 -8.80
C SER A 101 -1.98 -28.82 -7.69
N VAL A 102 -0.76 -29.20 -7.28
CA VAL A 102 0.04 -28.45 -6.29
C VAL A 102 0.42 -27.09 -6.85
N LEU A 103 1.00 -27.02 -8.05
CA LEU A 103 1.40 -25.78 -8.70
C LEU A 103 0.20 -24.85 -8.90
N GLU A 104 -0.93 -25.37 -9.33
CA GLU A 104 -2.16 -24.63 -9.48
C GLU A 104 -2.62 -24.01 -8.16
N ALA A 105 -2.73 -24.81 -7.10
CA ALA A 105 -3.20 -24.34 -5.81
C ALA A 105 -2.28 -23.24 -5.24
N VAL A 106 -0.96 -23.42 -5.35
CA VAL A 106 0.04 -22.46 -4.87
C VAL A 106 0.00 -21.16 -5.67
N SER A 107 -0.03 -21.23 -7.00
CA SER A 107 -0.10 -20.03 -7.85
C SER A 107 -1.37 -19.23 -7.59
N ARG A 108 -2.53 -19.86 -7.55
CA ARG A 108 -3.80 -19.19 -7.23
C ARG A 108 -3.81 -18.58 -5.84
N ALA A 109 -3.19 -19.24 -4.86
CA ALA A 109 -3.08 -18.69 -3.51
C ALA A 109 -2.19 -17.46 -3.47
N ARG A 110 -1.08 -17.45 -4.21
CA ARG A 110 -0.18 -16.29 -4.36
C ARG A 110 -0.87 -15.12 -5.04
N ASP A 111 -1.55 -15.37 -6.16
CA ASP A 111 -2.27 -14.32 -6.90
C ASP A 111 -3.36 -13.67 -6.04
N SER A 112 -4.09 -14.48 -5.28
CA SER A 112 -5.11 -13.97 -4.36
C SER A 112 -4.51 -13.14 -3.24
N MET A 113 -3.37 -13.55 -2.68
CA MET A 113 -2.65 -12.77 -1.66
C MET A 113 -2.10 -11.47 -2.25
N SER A 114 -1.52 -11.49 -3.45
CA SER A 114 -1.02 -10.29 -4.13
C SER A 114 -2.13 -9.27 -4.37
N ARG A 115 -3.30 -9.73 -4.82
CA ARG A 115 -4.49 -8.85 -4.97
C ARG A 115 -4.93 -8.24 -3.63
N GLN A 116 -4.89 -9.02 -2.55
CA GLN A 116 -5.20 -8.50 -1.22
C GLN A 116 -4.20 -7.45 -0.76
N VAL A 117 -2.90 -7.68 -0.95
CA VAL A 117 -1.84 -6.69 -0.66
C VAL A 117 -2.08 -5.41 -1.46
N MET A 118 -2.30 -5.54 -2.77
CA MET A 118 -2.56 -4.41 -3.66
C MET A 118 -3.80 -3.61 -3.22
N SER A 119 -4.91 -4.28 -2.94
CA SER A 119 -6.15 -3.61 -2.50
C SER A 119 -5.98 -2.90 -1.16
N THR A 120 -5.22 -3.49 -0.24
CA THR A 120 -4.95 -2.90 1.08
C THR A 120 -4.01 -1.70 1.00
N MET A 121 -3.03 -1.72 0.07
CA MET A 121 -2.05 -0.64 -0.10
C MET A 121 -2.51 0.47 -1.04
N SER A 122 -3.44 0.20 -1.97
CA SER A 122 -3.95 1.16 -2.96
C SER A 122 -4.39 2.52 -2.38
N PRO A 123 -5.05 2.63 -1.20
CA PRO A 123 -5.41 3.92 -0.65
C PRO A 123 -4.22 4.81 -0.29
N PHE A 124 -3.06 4.22 -0.01
CA PHE A 124 -1.84 4.91 0.43
C PHE A 124 -0.90 5.27 -0.73
N THR A 125 -1.15 4.75 -1.92
CA THR A 125 -0.35 5.05 -3.13
C THR A 125 -0.94 6.18 -3.97
N ARG A 126 -2.11 6.72 -3.59
CA ARG A 126 -2.72 7.85 -4.27
C ARG A 126 -2.04 9.15 -3.84
N PRO A 127 -1.81 10.11 -4.76
CA PRO A 127 -1.33 11.43 -4.43
C PRO A 127 -2.27 12.11 -3.43
N LEU A 128 -1.69 12.79 -2.42
CA LEU A 128 -2.47 13.61 -1.48
C LEU A 128 -3.12 14.78 -2.23
N PRO A 129 -4.35 15.18 -1.87
CA PRO A 129 -4.99 16.36 -2.44
C PRO A 129 -4.09 17.59 -2.29
N GLY A 130 -3.77 18.27 -3.39
CA GLY A 130 -2.92 19.48 -3.38
C GLY A 130 -1.41 19.23 -3.53
N THR A 131 -0.95 17.99 -3.56
CA THR A 131 0.40 17.66 -4.02
C THR A 131 0.36 17.38 -5.51
N GLN A 132 1.28 18.01 -6.27
CA GLN A 132 1.52 17.54 -7.63
C GLN A 132 1.95 16.07 -7.52
N ALA A 133 1.32 15.20 -8.30
CA ALA A 133 1.77 13.83 -8.39
C ALA A 133 3.28 13.85 -8.65
N MET A 134 4.08 13.33 -7.73
CA MET A 134 5.48 13.07 -8.00
C MET A 134 5.49 12.04 -9.13
N GLU A 135 5.80 12.51 -10.34
CA GLU A 135 6.07 11.63 -11.46
C GLU A 135 7.16 10.66 -11.01
N GLY A 136 6.82 9.39 -10.83
CA GLY A 136 7.74 8.36 -10.37
C GLY A 136 7.28 7.54 -9.15
N MET A 137 6.14 7.88 -8.51
CA MET A 137 5.55 7.07 -7.44
C MET A 137 4.43 6.14 -7.93
N ASP A 138 4.31 5.95 -9.22
CA ASP A 138 3.41 4.96 -9.78
C ASP A 138 4.06 3.59 -9.60
N ILE A 139 3.56 2.85 -8.60
CA ILE A 139 4.07 1.50 -8.34
C ILE A 139 3.54 0.61 -9.45
N ASP A 140 4.43 0.14 -10.31
CA ASP A 140 4.09 -0.89 -11.29
C ASP A 140 3.91 -2.24 -10.57
N TRP A 141 2.68 -2.53 -10.23
CA TRP A 141 2.30 -3.76 -9.56
C TRP A 141 2.56 -5.00 -10.43
N ALA A 142 2.53 -4.84 -11.76
CA ALA A 142 2.83 -5.94 -12.69
C ALA A 142 4.32 -6.28 -12.68
N GLU A 143 5.19 -5.27 -12.54
CA GLU A 143 6.63 -5.48 -12.37
C GLU A 143 6.95 -6.16 -11.02
N LEU A 144 6.25 -5.74 -9.95
CA LEU A 144 6.54 -6.24 -8.59
C LEU A 144 6.01 -7.66 -8.34
N PHE A 145 4.83 -7.99 -8.87
CA PHE A 145 4.12 -9.25 -8.59
C PHE A 145 3.88 -10.12 -9.84
N GLY A 146 4.33 -9.65 -11.00
CA GLY A 146 4.10 -10.28 -12.30
C GLY A 146 2.76 -9.88 -12.95
N PRO A 147 2.63 -10.07 -14.27
CA PRO A 147 1.46 -9.67 -15.04
C PRO A 147 0.15 -10.35 -14.62
N GLY A 148 0.23 -11.53 -14.02
CA GLY A 148 -0.95 -12.28 -13.56
C GLY A 148 -1.76 -11.61 -12.45
N VAL A 149 -1.20 -10.58 -11.78
CA VAL A 149 -1.89 -9.82 -10.72
C VAL A 149 -2.97 -8.89 -11.29
N LEU A 150 -2.77 -8.40 -12.50
CA LEU A 150 -3.70 -7.50 -13.19
C LEU A 150 -4.67 -8.24 -14.11
N GLU A 151 -4.41 -9.51 -14.39
CA GLU A 151 -5.27 -10.34 -15.24
C GLU A 151 -6.35 -11.04 -14.41
N ASP A 152 -7.50 -11.30 -15.05
CA ASP A 152 -8.56 -12.10 -14.46
C ASP A 152 -8.03 -13.51 -14.15
N PRO A 153 -8.24 -14.08 -12.96
CA PRO A 153 -7.64 -15.34 -12.53
C PRO A 153 -7.92 -16.53 -13.47
N GLU A 154 -9.02 -16.51 -14.20
CA GLU A 154 -9.33 -17.53 -15.19
C GLU A 154 -8.46 -17.43 -16.45
N THR A 155 -8.20 -16.19 -16.91
CA THR A 155 -7.41 -15.94 -18.13
C THR A 155 -5.92 -16.18 -17.92
N ALA A 156 -5.38 -15.80 -16.77
CA ALA A 156 -3.97 -16.04 -16.44
C ALA A 156 -3.63 -17.52 -16.34
N MET A 157 -4.57 -18.32 -15.86
CA MET A 157 -4.40 -19.75 -15.72
C MET A 157 -4.52 -20.52 -17.03
N ASP A 158 -5.41 -20.11 -17.92
CA ASP A 158 -5.53 -20.73 -19.22
C ASP A 158 -4.26 -20.52 -20.06
N LYS A 159 -3.63 -19.34 -19.94
CA LYS A 159 -2.32 -19.06 -20.56
C LYS A 159 -1.19 -19.90 -19.95
N ALA A 160 -1.16 -20.04 -18.61
CA ALA A 160 -0.14 -20.86 -17.95
C ALA A 160 -0.26 -22.34 -18.30
N ASN A 161 -1.49 -22.86 -18.33
CA ASN A 161 -1.75 -24.26 -18.72
C ASN A 161 -1.47 -24.52 -20.21
N ALA A 162 -1.70 -23.53 -21.09
CA ALA A 162 -1.34 -23.65 -22.50
C ALA A 162 0.18 -23.78 -22.69
N ARG A 163 0.97 -22.94 -21.99
CA ARG A 163 2.44 -23.01 -22.03
C ARG A 163 2.99 -24.34 -21.51
N LEU A 164 2.44 -24.86 -20.42
CA LEU A 164 2.84 -26.17 -19.89
C LEU A 164 2.50 -27.34 -20.83
N ARG A 165 1.45 -27.24 -21.62
CA ARG A 165 1.11 -28.25 -22.62
C ARG A 165 2.07 -28.21 -23.80
N ASP A 166 2.42 -27.02 -24.26
CA ASP A 166 3.38 -26.84 -25.36
C ASP A 166 4.77 -27.39 -24.97
N GLU A 167 5.27 -27.11 -23.74
CA GLU A 167 6.54 -27.66 -23.25
C GLU A 167 6.52 -29.22 -23.13
N ILE A 168 5.40 -29.80 -22.70
CA ILE A 168 5.27 -31.26 -22.55
C ILE A 168 5.18 -31.96 -23.91
N ASP A 169 4.61 -31.32 -24.92
CA ASP A 169 4.51 -31.89 -26.26
C ASP A 169 5.84 -31.83 -27.03
N GLU A 170 6.68 -30.79 -26.80
CA GLU A 170 8.04 -30.72 -27.39
C GLU A 170 8.97 -31.82 -26.86
N ASP A 171 8.90 -32.15 -25.56
CA ASP A 171 9.71 -33.23 -24.96
C ASP A 171 9.27 -34.65 -25.40
N ARG A 172 8.18 -34.79 -26.13
CA ARG A 172 7.64 -36.08 -26.57
C ARG A 172 7.99 -36.44 -28.01
N GLU A 173 8.53 -35.48 -28.75
CA GLU A 173 8.95 -35.65 -30.16
C GLU A 173 10.46 -35.90 -30.33
N GLU A 174 11.27 -35.92 -29.23
CA GLU A 174 12.66 -36.39 -29.21
C GLU A 174 12.75 -37.83 -28.67
#